data_e170ce82d0c359c686a438383b53a663
#
_entry.id   e170ce82d0c359c686a438383b53a663
#
_cell.length_a   1.000
_cell.length_b   1.000
_cell.length_c   1.000
_cell.angle_alpha   90.00
_cell.angle_beta   90.00
_cell.angle_gamma   90.00
#
_symmetry.space_group_name_H-M   'P 1'
#
loop_
_entity.id
_entity.type
_entity.pdbx_description
1 polymer ?
#
loop_
_entity_poly.entity_id
_entity_poly.type
_entity_poly.pdbx_seq_one_letter_code
_entity_poly.pdbx_strand_id
1 'polypeptide(L)'
;MREKPYRCRRHAEGIFGQRREKTERIHPAESREPLIEAEAVSLSYDGGEPLLNDIHFKIEPETLYCLMGANGCGKSTLINCILGMHEPDRGEIRIGGRPVSEYRPKELAKRVAFVPQVHERTFPYTVEQVVLMGRNAYSRALSGPEASDRKMVKEVLERTGIAHLSQRPYTRISGGEMQLVMLARALVQHTSVIIMDEPSAHLDFRNELIFLENAARLIREQSASVIMATHSPNQPFFFERAGIRVKVLAVCGRTLSFEGAPSEVLTEKNIAEIYQVKSRLLCENAPETGEIRQIVPLKTI
;
A
#
# COMPACT_ATOMS: atom_id res chain seq x y z
N MET A 1 41.45 -22.34 23.65
CA MET A 1 40.60 -21.14 23.39
C MET A 1 39.18 -21.65 23.17
N ARG A 2 38.27 -21.44 24.12
CA ARG A 2 36.87 -21.90 24.05
C ARG A 2 36.00 -20.71 23.66
N GLU A 3 35.41 -20.76 22.49
CA GLU A 3 34.44 -19.77 22.03
C GLU A 3 33.16 -19.87 22.87
N LYS A 4 32.71 -18.74 23.40
CA LYS A 4 31.45 -18.62 24.13
C LYS A 4 30.33 -18.34 23.13
N PRO A 5 29.16 -19.01 23.20
CA PRO A 5 28.04 -18.72 22.34
C PRO A 5 27.37 -17.39 22.72
N TYR A 6 27.04 -16.57 21.71
CA TYR A 6 26.27 -15.35 21.84
C TYR A 6 24.88 -15.67 22.41
N ARG A 7 24.58 -15.17 23.60
CA ARG A 7 23.23 -15.17 24.17
C ARG A 7 22.46 -14.01 23.55
N CYS A 8 21.57 -14.33 22.64
CA CYS A 8 20.51 -13.43 22.20
C CYS A 8 19.56 -13.15 23.39
N ARG A 9 19.53 -11.93 23.92
CA ARG A 9 18.61 -11.53 24.98
C ARG A 9 17.20 -11.48 24.39
N ARG A 10 16.30 -12.29 24.97
CA ARG A 10 14.86 -12.26 24.77
C ARG A 10 14.31 -10.88 25.18
N HIS A 11 13.79 -10.15 24.22
CA HIS A 11 12.81 -9.07 24.41
C HIS A 11 11.83 -9.13 23.26
N ALA A 12 10.97 -10.12 23.29
CA ALA A 12 9.77 -10.21 22.46
C ALA A 12 8.72 -11.04 23.21
N GLU A 13 8.35 -10.58 24.40
CA GLU A 13 7.11 -11.04 25.04
C GLU A 13 6.14 -9.88 25.02
N GLY A 14 5.02 -10.04 24.26
CA GLY A 14 3.85 -9.23 24.52
C GLY A 14 3.12 -8.55 23.37
N ILE A 15 3.03 -9.10 22.15
CA ILE A 15 2.12 -8.51 21.14
C ILE A 15 0.99 -9.45 20.69
N PHE A 16 1.05 -10.76 20.94
CA PHE A 16 0.02 -11.71 20.51
C PHE A 16 -0.65 -12.50 21.68
N GLY A 17 -0.92 -11.84 22.78
CA GLY A 17 -1.58 -12.45 23.92
C GLY A 17 -2.82 -11.69 24.38
N GLN A 18 -4.01 -12.34 24.22
CA GLN A 18 -5.31 -12.05 24.84
C GLN A 18 -6.21 -10.99 24.17
N ARG A 19 -7.12 -11.49 23.29
CA ARG A 19 -8.58 -11.41 23.48
C ARG A 19 -9.27 -12.30 22.46
N ARG A 20 -9.59 -13.55 22.89
CA ARG A 20 -10.72 -14.29 22.32
C ARG A 20 -11.98 -13.69 22.92
N GLU A 21 -12.68 -12.86 22.15
CA GLU A 21 -14.10 -12.64 22.40
C GLU A 21 -14.82 -12.46 21.07
N LYS A 22 -15.80 -13.37 20.89
CA LYS A 22 -16.94 -13.34 19.97
C LYS A 22 -16.62 -13.25 18.46
N THR A 23 -16.61 -14.42 17.86
CA THR A 23 -16.98 -14.64 16.47
C THR A 23 -18.42 -14.14 16.27
N GLU A 24 -18.59 -12.86 15.97
CA GLU A 24 -19.83 -12.38 15.39
C GLU A 24 -19.90 -12.87 13.96
N ARG A 25 -21.00 -13.53 13.64
CA ARG A 25 -21.32 -14.06 12.33
C ARG A 25 -21.23 -12.92 11.31
N ILE A 26 -20.40 -13.11 10.30
CA ILE A 26 -20.32 -12.24 9.13
C ILE A 26 -21.71 -12.27 8.49
N HIS A 27 -22.44 -11.15 8.60
CA HIS A 27 -23.62 -10.92 7.81
C HIS A 27 -23.23 -10.84 6.32
N PRO A 28 -24.07 -11.36 5.41
CA PRO A 28 -23.82 -11.24 3.97
C PRO A 28 -23.70 -9.75 3.63
N ALA A 29 -22.70 -9.42 2.79
CA ALA A 29 -22.31 -8.08 2.40
C ALA A 29 -23.53 -7.26 1.92
N GLU A 30 -23.97 -6.30 2.73
CA GLU A 30 -24.68 -5.14 2.20
C GLU A 30 -23.77 -4.50 1.15
N SER A 31 -24.32 -4.21 -0.01
CA SER A 31 -23.62 -3.59 -1.15
C SER A 31 -23.13 -2.19 -0.74
N ARG A 32 -21.93 -2.12 -0.14
CA ARG A 32 -21.27 -0.84 0.10
C ARG A 32 -20.82 -0.29 -1.24
N GLU A 33 -21.19 0.93 -1.56
CA GLU A 33 -20.74 1.60 -2.79
C GLU A 33 -19.20 1.57 -2.88
N PRO A 34 -18.64 1.28 -4.06
CA PRO A 34 -17.21 1.24 -4.25
C PRO A 34 -16.58 2.60 -3.98
N LEU A 35 -15.40 2.62 -3.34
CA LEU A 35 -14.64 3.86 -3.10
C LEU A 35 -14.00 4.39 -4.38
N ILE A 36 -13.53 3.46 -5.23
CA ILE A 36 -12.98 3.75 -6.56
C ILE A 36 -13.58 2.75 -7.54
N GLU A 37 -13.92 3.23 -8.73
CA GLU A 37 -14.41 2.42 -9.83
C GLU A 37 -13.71 2.86 -11.12
N ALA A 38 -13.17 1.89 -11.86
CA ALA A 38 -12.57 2.07 -13.16
C ALA A 38 -13.42 1.33 -14.21
N GLU A 39 -13.81 2.01 -15.26
CA GLU A 39 -14.62 1.45 -16.34
C GLU A 39 -13.96 1.69 -17.70
N ALA A 40 -13.60 0.60 -18.40
CA ALA A 40 -13.03 0.58 -19.74
C ALA A 40 -11.81 1.50 -19.93
N VAL A 41 -10.96 1.62 -18.88
CA VAL A 41 -9.83 2.53 -18.86
C VAL A 41 -8.74 2.06 -19.82
N SER A 42 -8.41 2.90 -20.80
CA SER A 42 -7.32 2.68 -21.75
C SER A 42 -6.46 3.93 -21.84
N LEU A 43 -5.14 3.74 -21.95
CA LEU A 43 -4.17 4.83 -22.06
C LEU A 43 -2.96 4.41 -22.89
N SER A 44 -2.56 5.30 -23.80
CA SER A 44 -1.35 5.19 -24.62
C SER A 44 -0.47 6.41 -24.42
N TYR A 45 0.86 6.25 -24.52
CA TYR A 45 1.77 7.38 -24.62
C TYR A 45 2.04 7.69 -26.11
N ASP A 46 1.98 8.96 -26.49
CA ASP A 46 2.32 9.46 -27.83
C ASP A 46 1.53 8.82 -28.99
N GLY A 47 0.29 8.35 -28.74
CA GLY A 47 -0.54 7.71 -29.78
C GLY A 47 -0.02 6.34 -30.25
N GLY A 48 0.92 5.75 -29.51
CA GLY A 48 1.45 4.41 -29.76
C GLY A 48 0.53 3.28 -29.31
N GLU A 49 1.10 2.10 -29.13
CA GLU A 49 0.36 0.97 -28.56
C GLU A 49 -0.12 1.26 -27.14
N PRO A 50 -1.35 0.88 -26.77
CA PRO A 50 -1.89 1.14 -25.43
C PRO A 50 -1.04 0.46 -24.36
N LEU A 51 -0.69 1.21 -23.31
CA LEU A 51 -0.04 0.66 -22.12
C LEU A 51 -1.07 0.04 -21.17
N LEU A 52 -2.25 0.64 -21.10
CA LEU A 52 -3.43 0.11 -20.42
C LEU A 52 -4.53 -0.08 -21.45
N ASN A 53 -5.21 -1.20 -21.45
CA ASN A 53 -6.26 -1.52 -22.42
C ASN A 53 -7.46 -2.17 -21.72
N ASP A 54 -8.59 -1.48 -21.76
CA ASP A 54 -9.88 -1.96 -21.25
C ASP A 54 -9.83 -2.45 -19.80
N ILE A 55 -9.27 -1.62 -18.91
CA ILE A 55 -9.13 -1.94 -17.49
C ILE A 55 -10.44 -1.67 -16.75
N HIS A 56 -10.92 -2.68 -16.01
CA HIS A 56 -12.09 -2.60 -15.15
C HIS A 56 -11.74 -3.10 -13.75
N PHE A 57 -12.08 -2.36 -12.70
CA PHE A 57 -12.01 -2.81 -11.31
C PHE A 57 -12.83 -1.94 -10.39
N LYS A 58 -13.10 -2.46 -9.18
CA LYS A 58 -13.77 -1.76 -8.08
C LYS A 58 -12.99 -1.93 -6.79
N ILE A 59 -12.82 -0.83 -6.06
CA ILE A 59 -12.17 -0.82 -4.74
C ILE A 59 -13.25 -0.73 -3.67
N GLU A 60 -13.39 -1.80 -2.90
CA GLU A 60 -14.32 -1.89 -1.78
C GLU A 60 -13.73 -1.26 -0.51
N PRO A 61 -14.57 -0.79 0.44
CA PRO A 61 -14.11 -0.33 1.75
C PRO A 61 -13.36 -1.41 2.53
N GLU A 62 -12.43 -0.96 3.39
CA GLU A 62 -11.71 -1.79 4.37
C GLU A 62 -10.98 -3.00 3.75
N THR A 63 -10.46 -2.84 2.54
CA THR A 63 -9.78 -3.89 1.78
C THR A 63 -8.43 -3.40 1.29
N LEU A 64 -7.40 -4.24 1.40
CA LEU A 64 -6.10 -4.03 0.77
C LEU A 64 -6.09 -4.68 -0.62
N TYR A 65 -5.86 -3.89 -1.64
CA TYR A 65 -5.66 -4.35 -3.02
C TYR A 65 -4.17 -4.33 -3.35
N CYS A 66 -3.61 -5.50 -3.64
CA CYS A 66 -2.25 -5.64 -4.15
C CYS A 66 -2.28 -5.55 -5.68
N LEU A 67 -1.86 -4.42 -6.24
CA LEU A 67 -1.71 -4.22 -7.68
C LEU A 67 -0.39 -4.84 -8.15
N MET A 68 -0.48 -5.91 -8.93
CA MET A 68 0.66 -6.75 -9.31
C MET A 68 0.85 -6.80 -10.82
N GLY A 69 2.04 -7.18 -11.25
CA GLY A 69 2.41 -7.33 -12.65
C GLY A 69 3.89 -7.08 -12.88
N ALA A 70 4.39 -7.49 -14.03
CA ALA A 70 5.79 -7.28 -14.42
C ALA A 70 6.16 -5.79 -14.48
N ASN A 71 7.46 -5.48 -14.47
CA ASN A 71 7.92 -4.11 -14.66
C ASN A 71 7.47 -3.59 -16.04
N GLY A 72 7.00 -2.34 -16.07
CA GLY A 72 6.50 -1.72 -17.30
C GLY A 72 5.09 -2.15 -17.73
N CYS A 73 4.36 -2.98 -16.97
CA CYS A 73 3.00 -3.40 -17.34
C CYS A 73 1.91 -2.32 -17.14
N GLY A 74 2.27 -1.13 -16.61
CA GLY A 74 1.33 -0.01 -16.45
C GLY A 74 0.82 0.24 -15.03
N LYS A 75 1.35 -0.41 -13.97
CA LYS A 75 0.91 -0.20 -12.58
C LYS A 75 0.97 1.28 -12.15
N SER A 76 2.13 1.91 -12.27
CA SER A 76 2.30 3.33 -11.90
C SER A 76 1.49 4.26 -12.80
N THR A 77 1.29 3.90 -14.06
CA THR A 77 0.41 4.64 -14.97
C THR A 77 -1.05 4.58 -14.52
N LEU A 78 -1.54 3.39 -14.13
CA LEU A 78 -2.88 3.23 -13.58
C LEU A 78 -3.05 4.03 -12.28
N ILE A 79 -2.04 3.99 -11.40
CA ILE A 79 -2.00 4.82 -10.18
C ILE A 79 -2.08 6.30 -10.54
N ASN A 80 -1.33 6.77 -11.53
CA ASN A 80 -1.36 8.16 -11.97
C ASN A 80 -2.73 8.58 -12.55
N CYS A 81 -3.44 7.66 -13.22
CA CYS A 81 -4.82 7.91 -13.65
C CYS A 81 -5.76 8.06 -12.43
N ILE A 82 -5.64 7.21 -11.41
CA ILE A 82 -6.45 7.32 -10.17
C ILE A 82 -6.14 8.62 -9.42
N LEU A 83 -4.88 9.08 -9.45
CA LEU A 83 -4.46 10.34 -8.82
C LEU A 83 -4.79 11.60 -9.66
N GLY A 84 -5.41 11.43 -10.83
CA GLY A 84 -5.74 12.53 -11.75
C GLY A 84 -4.52 13.21 -12.37
N MET A 85 -3.35 12.54 -12.37
CA MET A 85 -2.12 13.02 -13.01
C MET A 85 -2.08 12.71 -14.51
N HIS A 86 -2.80 11.67 -14.95
CA HIS A 86 -3.02 11.31 -16.34
C HIS A 86 -4.51 11.14 -16.59
N GLU A 87 -5.00 11.65 -17.71
CA GLU A 87 -6.34 11.41 -18.18
C GLU A 87 -6.32 10.19 -19.12
N PRO A 88 -7.21 9.19 -18.92
CA PRO A 88 -7.33 8.06 -19.84
C PRO A 88 -7.76 8.50 -21.25
N ASP A 89 -7.26 7.83 -22.30
CA ASP A 89 -7.71 8.05 -23.67
C ASP A 89 -9.15 7.58 -23.87
N ARG A 90 -9.57 6.54 -23.11
CA ARG A 90 -10.91 5.97 -23.09
C ARG A 90 -11.29 5.51 -21.70
N GLY A 91 -12.59 5.44 -21.46
CA GLY A 91 -13.13 5.04 -20.17
C GLY A 91 -13.00 6.13 -19.13
N GLU A 92 -13.33 5.82 -17.89
CA GLU A 92 -13.23 6.78 -16.80
C GLU A 92 -12.90 6.11 -15.46
N ILE A 93 -12.37 6.91 -14.55
CA ILE A 93 -12.18 6.51 -13.15
C ILE A 93 -13.04 7.41 -12.27
N ARG A 94 -13.82 6.80 -11.37
CA ARG A 94 -14.67 7.48 -10.41
C ARG A 94 -14.17 7.25 -8.98
N ILE A 95 -14.25 8.28 -8.15
CA ILE A 95 -13.95 8.20 -6.72
C ILE A 95 -15.16 8.71 -5.95
N GLY A 96 -15.77 7.84 -5.12
CA GLY A 96 -17.03 8.15 -4.45
C GLY A 96 -18.13 8.54 -5.44
N GLY A 97 -18.25 7.83 -6.56
CA GLY A 97 -19.24 8.02 -7.61
C GLY A 97 -18.99 9.21 -8.55
N ARG A 98 -17.98 10.06 -8.31
CA ARG A 98 -17.67 11.24 -9.12
C ARG A 98 -16.43 11.00 -10.00
N PRO A 99 -16.42 11.36 -11.29
CA PRO A 99 -15.26 11.27 -12.17
C PRO A 99 -14.04 12.01 -11.62
N VAL A 100 -12.85 11.39 -11.74
CA VAL A 100 -11.58 11.98 -11.26
C VAL A 100 -11.29 13.32 -11.97
N SER A 101 -11.60 13.45 -13.24
CA SER A 101 -11.43 14.67 -14.05
C SER A 101 -12.20 15.89 -13.53
N GLU A 102 -13.25 15.67 -12.76
CA GLU A 102 -14.05 16.75 -12.16
C GLU A 102 -13.55 17.24 -10.81
N TYR A 103 -12.57 16.55 -10.20
CA TYR A 103 -12.01 16.95 -8.92
C TYR A 103 -10.97 18.05 -9.06
N ARG A 104 -11.05 19.06 -8.22
CA ARG A 104 -9.90 19.95 -8.00
C ARG A 104 -8.81 19.20 -7.22
N PRO A 105 -7.52 19.49 -7.44
CA PRO A 105 -6.42 18.75 -6.76
C PRO A 105 -6.57 18.67 -5.24
N LYS A 106 -6.98 19.75 -4.57
CA LYS A 106 -7.22 19.76 -3.11
C LYS A 106 -8.41 18.91 -2.68
N GLU A 107 -9.44 18.78 -3.51
CA GLU A 107 -10.61 17.95 -3.22
C GLU A 107 -10.23 16.47 -3.35
N LEU A 108 -9.51 16.12 -4.42
CA LEU A 108 -9.01 14.76 -4.63
C LEU A 108 -8.06 14.34 -3.50
N ALA A 109 -7.15 15.23 -3.09
CA ALA A 109 -6.24 14.98 -1.97
C ALA A 109 -6.93 14.77 -0.61
N LYS A 110 -8.21 15.13 -0.46
CA LYS A 110 -9.03 14.77 0.72
C LYS A 110 -9.67 13.39 0.62
N ARG A 111 -9.61 12.74 -0.53
CA ARG A 111 -10.18 11.41 -0.80
C ARG A 111 -9.13 10.34 -0.87
N VAL A 112 -7.98 10.67 -1.47
CA VAL A 112 -6.89 9.73 -1.74
C VAL A 112 -5.57 10.29 -1.23
N ALA A 113 -4.86 9.52 -0.40
CA ALA A 113 -3.48 9.78 -0.01
C ALA A 113 -2.52 8.96 -0.87
N PHE A 114 -1.30 9.45 -1.05
CA PHE A 114 -0.30 8.80 -1.90
C PHE A 114 1.06 8.67 -1.23
N VAL A 115 1.60 7.45 -1.27
CA VAL A 115 2.98 7.10 -0.89
C VAL A 115 3.73 6.74 -2.17
N PRO A 116 4.63 7.60 -2.67
CA PRO A 116 5.38 7.34 -3.90
C PRO A 116 6.51 6.34 -3.68
N GLN A 117 6.94 5.69 -4.77
CA GLN A 117 8.09 4.77 -4.78
C GLN A 117 9.40 5.49 -4.45
N VAL A 118 9.63 6.64 -5.06
CA VAL A 118 10.84 7.47 -4.89
C VAL A 118 10.46 8.82 -4.33
N HIS A 119 11.24 9.28 -3.38
CA HIS A 119 11.08 10.61 -2.81
C HIS A 119 12.42 11.35 -2.81
N GLU A 120 12.45 12.49 -3.51
CA GLU A 120 13.63 13.34 -3.54
C GLU A 120 13.87 14.04 -2.20
N ARG A 121 15.14 14.07 -1.76
CA ARG A 121 15.57 14.67 -0.49
C ARG A 121 16.18 16.05 -0.72
N THR A 122 15.45 16.94 -1.36
CA THR A 122 15.99 18.21 -1.83
C THR A 122 16.13 19.26 -0.72
N PHE A 123 15.21 19.26 0.26
CA PHE A 123 15.17 20.30 1.30
C PHE A 123 15.33 19.71 2.70
N PRO A 124 16.04 20.42 3.62
CA PRO A 124 16.32 19.94 4.98
C PRO A 124 15.14 20.16 5.95
N TYR A 125 13.90 19.90 5.50
CA TYR A 125 12.74 19.91 6.40
C TYR A 125 12.90 18.87 7.51
N THR A 126 12.33 19.14 8.69
CA THR A 126 12.23 18.13 9.74
C THR A 126 11.21 17.06 9.37
N VAL A 127 11.32 15.88 9.96
CA VAL A 127 10.34 14.78 9.79
C VAL A 127 8.93 15.28 10.12
N GLU A 128 8.76 16.04 11.21
CA GLU A 128 7.46 16.63 11.58
C GLU A 128 6.90 17.55 10.48
N GLN A 129 7.75 18.38 9.88
CA GLN A 129 7.33 19.26 8.78
C GLN A 129 6.91 18.47 7.54
N VAL A 130 7.64 17.39 7.19
CA VAL A 130 7.28 16.53 6.05
C VAL A 130 5.93 15.84 6.28
N VAL A 131 5.69 15.31 7.49
CA VAL A 131 4.40 14.69 7.81
C VAL A 131 3.28 15.73 7.81
N LEU A 132 3.54 16.95 8.32
CA LEU A 132 2.58 18.04 8.33
C LEU A 132 2.14 18.48 6.92
N MET A 133 2.97 18.29 5.89
CA MET A 133 2.57 18.53 4.49
C MET A 133 1.37 17.67 4.06
N GLY A 134 1.13 16.53 4.69
CA GLY A 134 -0.08 15.74 4.46
C GLY A 134 -1.38 16.50 4.80
N ARG A 135 -1.30 17.55 5.60
CA ARG A 135 -2.46 18.41 5.95
C ARG A 135 -2.71 19.57 4.98
N ASN A 136 -1.86 19.74 3.94
CA ASN A 136 -1.97 20.86 3.00
C ASN A 136 -3.31 20.92 2.27
N ALA A 137 -3.97 19.77 2.04
CA ALA A 137 -5.31 19.72 1.43
C ALA A 137 -6.38 20.43 2.28
N TYR A 138 -6.17 20.54 3.59
CA TYR A 138 -7.10 21.15 4.56
C TYR A 138 -6.74 22.59 4.90
N SER A 139 -5.52 23.03 4.61
CA SER A 139 -5.05 24.37 4.91
C SER A 139 -5.78 25.43 4.07
N ARG A 140 -6.17 26.55 4.70
CA ARG A 140 -6.66 27.73 3.98
C ARG A 140 -5.47 28.46 3.34
N ALA A 141 -5.71 29.16 2.23
CA ALA A 141 -4.66 29.70 1.36
C ALA A 141 -3.68 30.69 2.05
N LEU A 142 -4.05 31.28 3.20
CA LEU A 142 -3.25 32.30 3.91
C LEU A 142 -3.02 31.96 5.39
N SER A 143 -3.57 30.87 5.92
CA SER A 143 -3.32 30.44 7.30
C SER A 143 -2.34 29.27 7.30
N GLY A 144 -1.31 29.36 8.11
CA GLY A 144 -0.41 28.22 8.36
C GLY A 144 -1.18 27.03 9.01
N PRO A 145 -0.47 25.91 9.26
CA PRO A 145 -1.06 24.73 9.91
C PRO A 145 -1.68 25.09 11.27
N GLU A 146 -2.87 24.56 11.52
CA GLU A 146 -3.58 24.76 12.79
C GLU A 146 -2.95 23.93 13.93
N ALA A 147 -3.25 24.29 15.19
CA ALA A 147 -2.78 23.54 16.35
C ALA A 147 -3.31 22.09 16.35
N SER A 148 -4.51 21.86 15.82
CA SER A 148 -5.12 20.55 15.58
C SER A 148 -4.29 19.68 14.62
N ASP A 149 -3.75 20.26 13.54
CA ASP A 149 -2.90 19.53 12.58
C ASP A 149 -1.60 19.07 13.22
N ARG A 150 -0.96 19.93 14.04
CA ARG A 150 0.26 19.55 14.79
C ARG A 150 0.00 18.43 15.79
N LYS A 151 -1.16 18.42 16.45
CA LYS A 151 -1.57 17.34 17.36
C LYS A 151 -1.72 16.03 16.58
N MET A 152 -2.41 16.03 15.44
CA MET A 152 -2.55 14.85 14.57
C MET A 152 -1.19 14.33 14.09
N VAL A 153 -0.27 15.21 13.70
CA VAL A 153 1.09 14.84 13.31
C VAL A 153 1.82 14.10 14.44
N LYS A 154 1.75 14.66 15.67
CA LYS A 154 2.37 14.02 16.84
C LYS A 154 1.81 12.62 17.09
N GLU A 155 0.48 12.47 17.09
CA GLU A 155 -0.21 11.19 17.27
C GLU A 155 0.20 10.18 16.19
N VAL A 156 0.28 10.57 14.92
CA VAL A 156 0.68 9.69 13.83
C VAL A 156 2.16 9.29 13.95
N LEU A 157 3.06 10.21 14.32
CA LEU A 157 4.47 9.91 14.55
C LEU A 157 4.66 8.91 15.71
N GLU A 158 3.88 9.03 16.78
CA GLU A 158 3.87 8.06 17.89
C GLU A 158 3.36 6.69 17.42
N ARG A 159 2.25 6.65 16.70
CA ARG A 159 1.66 5.41 16.14
C ARG A 159 2.58 4.71 15.15
N THR A 160 3.32 5.44 14.34
CA THR A 160 4.30 4.88 13.40
C THR A 160 5.63 4.50 14.05
N GLY A 161 5.84 4.83 15.34
CA GLY A 161 7.06 4.53 16.08
C GLY A 161 8.26 5.43 15.74
N ILE A 162 8.04 6.52 15.01
CA ILE A 162 9.09 7.43 14.54
C ILE A 162 9.07 8.81 15.24
N ALA A 163 8.35 8.95 16.36
CA ALA A 163 8.29 10.20 17.12
C ALA A 163 9.67 10.74 17.54
N HIS A 164 10.63 9.85 17.80
CA HIS A 164 12.01 10.19 18.12
C HIS A 164 12.78 10.86 16.97
N LEU A 165 12.26 10.80 15.75
CA LEU A 165 12.82 11.43 14.56
C LEU A 165 12.20 12.80 14.26
N SER A 166 11.16 13.23 14.97
CA SER A 166 10.31 14.39 14.61
C SER A 166 11.11 15.65 14.25
N GLN A 167 12.17 15.96 15.01
CA GLN A 167 13.02 17.14 14.81
C GLN A 167 14.27 16.85 13.94
N ARG A 168 14.48 15.61 13.52
CA ARG A 168 15.62 15.29 12.62
C ARG A 168 15.37 15.82 11.22
N PRO A 169 16.41 16.33 10.54
CA PRO A 169 16.32 16.63 9.11
C PRO A 169 15.95 15.36 8.33
N TYR A 170 14.91 15.45 7.51
CA TYR A 170 14.45 14.36 6.65
C TYR A 170 15.54 13.83 5.69
N THR A 171 16.50 14.69 5.36
CA THR A 171 17.67 14.32 4.53
C THR A 171 18.68 13.43 5.26
N ARG A 172 18.56 13.27 6.60
CA ARG A 172 19.52 12.55 7.46
C ARG A 172 18.91 11.34 8.17
N ILE A 173 17.91 10.74 7.58
CA ILE A 173 17.29 9.49 8.07
C ILE A 173 17.56 8.35 7.09
N SER A 174 17.48 7.10 7.56
CA SER A 174 17.64 5.90 6.74
C SER A 174 16.51 5.72 5.72
N GLY A 175 16.70 4.84 4.72
CA GLY A 175 15.66 4.51 3.74
C GLY A 175 14.41 3.93 4.38
N GLY A 176 14.54 3.04 5.35
CA GLY A 176 13.41 2.46 6.07
C GLY A 176 12.64 3.49 6.91
N GLU A 177 13.37 4.35 7.65
CA GLU A 177 12.75 5.46 8.38
C GLU A 177 12.01 6.42 7.43
N MET A 178 12.57 6.67 6.25
CA MET A 178 11.95 7.50 5.23
C MET A 178 10.61 6.93 4.76
N GLN A 179 10.51 5.65 4.51
CA GLN A 179 9.26 5.01 4.11
C GLN A 179 8.19 5.11 5.21
N LEU A 180 8.58 4.96 6.48
CA LEU A 180 7.67 5.20 7.59
C LEU A 180 7.22 6.66 7.71
N VAL A 181 8.09 7.63 7.37
CA VAL A 181 7.72 9.06 7.30
C VAL A 181 6.72 9.30 6.17
N MET A 182 6.90 8.68 4.99
CA MET A 182 5.94 8.79 3.89
C MET A 182 4.60 8.14 4.22
N LEU A 183 4.62 6.99 4.90
CA LEU A 183 3.42 6.37 5.42
C LEU A 183 2.71 7.28 6.43
N ALA A 184 3.45 7.86 7.39
CA ALA A 184 2.91 8.82 8.36
C ALA A 184 2.28 10.06 7.67
N ARG A 185 2.93 10.58 6.62
CA ARG A 185 2.40 11.69 5.82
C ARG A 185 1.08 11.35 5.13
N ALA A 186 0.94 10.12 4.63
CA ALA A 186 -0.32 9.65 4.04
C ALA A 186 -1.41 9.46 5.11
N LEU A 187 -1.06 8.87 6.25
CA LEU A 187 -1.99 8.61 7.35
C LEU A 187 -2.57 9.86 7.98
N VAL A 188 -1.76 10.93 8.17
CA VAL A 188 -2.23 12.19 8.77
C VAL A 188 -3.25 12.91 7.87
N GLN A 189 -3.34 12.53 6.61
CA GLN A 189 -4.29 13.06 5.64
C GLN A 189 -5.73 12.61 5.92
N HIS A 190 -5.93 11.48 6.64
CA HIS A 190 -7.24 10.92 7.00
C HIS A 190 -8.17 10.72 5.79
N THR A 191 -7.67 10.07 4.76
CA THR A 191 -8.42 9.73 3.55
C THR A 191 -9.06 8.35 3.65
N SER A 192 -10.12 8.10 2.86
CA SER A 192 -10.76 6.79 2.75
C SER A 192 -9.90 5.78 1.96
N VAL A 193 -9.01 6.27 1.10
CA VAL A 193 -8.11 5.45 0.28
C VAL A 193 -6.67 5.92 0.42
N ILE A 194 -5.75 4.98 0.56
CA ILE A 194 -4.30 5.22 0.52
C ILE A 194 -3.73 4.43 -0.66
N ILE A 195 -3.02 5.09 -1.56
CA ILE A 195 -2.29 4.44 -2.65
C ILE A 195 -0.80 4.42 -2.30
N MET A 196 -0.16 3.27 -2.50
CA MET A 196 1.26 3.08 -2.27
C MET A 196 1.89 2.48 -3.54
N ASP A 197 2.87 3.17 -4.11
CA ASP A 197 3.59 2.68 -5.29
C ASP A 197 4.92 2.08 -4.86
N GLU A 198 5.00 0.75 -4.84
CA GLU A 198 6.18 -0.06 -4.47
C GLU A 198 6.90 0.43 -3.20
N PRO A 199 6.20 0.59 -2.05
CA PRO A 199 6.73 1.31 -0.89
C PRO A 199 7.90 0.61 -0.20
N SER A 200 8.16 -0.67 -0.50
CA SER A 200 9.24 -1.47 0.10
C SER A 200 10.36 -1.84 -0.87
N ALA A 201 10.32 -1.39 -2.13
CA ALA A 201 11.21 -1.85 -3.21
C ALA A 201 12.72 -1.67 -2.94
N HIS A 202 13.10 -0.73 -2.10
CA HIS A 202 14.51 -0.42 -1.81
C HIS A 202 14.90 -0.68 -0.35
N LEU A 203 14.08 -1.44 0.37
CA LEU A 203 14.33 -1.78 1.77
C LEU A 203 15.10 -3.10 1.87
N ASP A 204 16.01 -3.18 2.84
CA ASP A 204 16.55 -4.47 3.24
C ASP A 204 15.48 -5.33 3.93
N PHE A 205 15.75 -6.61 4.07
CA PHE A 205 14.80 -7.61 4.58
C PHE A 205 14.18 -7.23 5.93
N ARG A 206 14.99 -6.67 6.86
CA ARG A 206 14.50 -6.24 8.17
C ARG A 206 13.61 -5.01 8.08
N ASN A 207 14.02 -4.01 7.31
CA ASN A 207 13.27 -2.76 7.14
C ASN A 207 11.98 -2.98 6.34
N GLU A 208 11.98 -3.88 5.35
CA GLU A 208 10.76 -4.30 4.66
C GLU A 208 9.76 -4.90 5.65
N LEU A 209 10.17 -5.85 6.50
CA LEU A 209 9.28 -6.45 7.49
C LEU A 209 8.73 -5.42 8.48
N ILE A 210 9.57 -4.51 9.00
CA ILE A 210 9.13 -3.41 9.86
C ILE A 210 8.08 -2.54 9.16
N PHE A 211 8.28 -2.21 7.88
CA PHE A 211 7.33 -1.43 7.10
C PHE A 211 6.00 -2.18 6.95
N LEU A 212 6.02 -3.44 6.54
CA LEU A 212 4.83 -4.27 6.33
C LEU A 212 4.02 -4.46 7.63
N GLU A 213 4.69 -4.71 8.76
CA GLU A 213 4.05 -4.82 10.08
C GLU A 213 3.37 -3.51 10.51
N ASN A 214 4.06 -2.37 10.33
CA ASN A 214 3.47 -1.07 10.60
C ASN A 214 2.29 -0.77 9.67
N ALA A 215 2.43 -1.00 8.37
CA ALA A 215 1.35 -0.82 7.40
C ALA A 215 0.13 -1.68 7.76
N ALA A 216 0.33 -2.97 8.05
CA ALA A 216 -0.74 -3.89 8.44
C ALA A 216 -1.50 -3.41 9.69
N ARG A 217 -0.77 -2.99 10.73
CA ARG A 217 -1.35 -2.47 11.97
C ARG A 217 -2.17 -1.21 11.71
N LEU A 218 -1.60 -0.24 11.00
CA LEU A 218 -2.20 1.07 10.77
C LEU A 218 -3.41 1.01 9.83
N ILE A 219 -3.39 0.12 8.82
CA ILE A 219 -4.54 -0.14 7.95
C ILE A 219 -5.73 -0.64 8.78
N ARG A 220 -5.51 -1.60 9.68
CA ARG A 220 -6.58 -2.10 10.57
C ARG A 220 -7.14 -1.03 11.50
N GLU A 221 -6.27 -0.18 12.06
CA GLU A 221 -6.68 0.87 13.00
C GLU A 221 -7.45 2.02 12.33
N GLN A 222 -7.22 2.30 11.06
CA GLN A 222 -7.87 3.42 10.35
C GLN A 222 -9.08 3.03 9.51
N SER A 223 -9.35 1.73 9.32
CA SER A 223 -10.40 1.24 8.41
C SER A 223 -10.32 1.86 7.00
N ALA A 224 -9.12 2.23 6.56
CA ALA A 224 -8.88 2.75 5.23
C ALA A 224 -8.68 1.61 4.24
N SER A 225 -9.14 1.81 3.00
CA SER A 225 -8.78 0.90 1.91
C SER A 225 -7.42 1.29 1.34
N VAL A 226 -6.65 0.30 0.90
CA VAL A 226 -5.32 0.53 0.37
C VAL A 226 -5.18 -0.10 -1.01
N ILE A 227 -4.58 0.62 -1.95
CA ILE A 227 -4.06 0.07 -3.20
C ILE A 227 -2.55 0.10 -3.09
N MET A 228 -1.91 -1.06 -3.07
CA MET A 228 -0.46 -1.15 -2.97
C MET A 228 0.10 -1.85 -4.22
N ALA A 229 0.79 -1.08 -5.08
CA ALA A 229 1.57 -1.70 -6.13
C ALA A 229 2.77 -2.42 -5.53
N THR A 230 2.99 -3.66 -5.96
CA THR A 230 4.12 -4.48 -5.53
C THR A 230 4.53 -5.46 -6.62
N HIS A 231 5.81 -5.77 -6.66
CA HIS A 231 6.34 -6.86 -7.48
C HIS A 231 6.58 -8.15 -6.68
N SER A 232 6.38 -8.13 -5.35
CA SER A 232 6.57 -9.29 -4.48
C SER A 232 5.28 -10.10 -4.34
N PRO A 233 5.21 -11.33 -4.88
CA PRO A 233 4.02 -12.18 -4.77
C PRO A 233 3.78 -12.70 -3.35
N ASN A 234 4.71 -12.48 -2.42
CA ASN A 234 4.59 -12.93 -1.04
C ASN A 234 3.94 -11.90 -0.10
N GLN A 235 3.94 -10.62 -0.47
CA GLN A 235 3.33 -9.57 0.35
C GLN A 235 1.81 -9.72 0.54
N PRO A 236 1.00 -10.10 -0.46
CA PRO A 236 -0.42 -10.37 -0.26
C PRO A 236 -0.69 -11.42 0.83
N PHE A 237 0.07 -12.53 0.85
CA PHE A 237 -0.04 -13.56 1.87
C PHE A 237 0.38 -13.06 3.27
N PHE A 238 1.38 -12.18 3.35
CA PHE A 238 1.77 -11.53 4.60
C PHE A 238 0.61 -10.74 5.21
N PHE A 239 -0.05 -9.90 4.42
CA PHE A 239 -1.17 -9.08 4.89
C PHE A 239 -2.42 -9.90 5.22
N GLU A 240 -2.72 -10.95 4.43
CA GLU A 240 -3.81 -11.88 4.71
C GLU A 240 -3.60 -12.57 6.07
N ARG A 241 -2.37 -13.09 6.33
CA ARG A 241 -1.99 -13.66 7.63
C ARG A 241 -2.06 -12.66 8.77
N ALA A 242 -1.76 -11.39 8.52
CA ALA A 242 -1.93 -10.30 9.48
C ALA A 242 -3.41 -9.96 9.77
N GLY A 243 -4.38 -10.68 9.19
CA GLY A 243 -5.82 -10.50 9.41
C GLY A 243 -6.43 -9.33 8.62
N ILE A 244 -5.80 -8.92 7.52
CA ILE A 244 -6.34 -7.91 6.61
C ILE A 244 -7.09 -8.61 5.49
N ARG A 245 -8.23 -8.06 5.08
CA ARG A 245 -8.92 -8.49 3.86
C ARG A 245 -8.11 -8.06 2.65
N VAL A 246 -7.57 -9.02 1.91
CA VAL A 246 -6.69 -8.77 0.77
C VAL A 246 -7.34 -9.25 -0.52
N LYS A 247 -7.25 -8.44 -1.56
CA LYS A 247 -7.51 -8.81 -2.96
C LYS A 247 -6.26 -8.51 -3.81
N VAL A 248 -6.03 -9.31 -4.81
CA VAL A 248 -4.97 -9.11 -5.81
C VAL A 248 -5.61 -8.62 -7.09
N LEU A 249 -5.05 -7.58 -7.68
CA LEU A 249 -5.33 -7.06 -9.02
C LEU A 249 -4.07 -7.28 -9.86
N ALA A 250 -4.07 -8.22 -10.79
CA ALA A 250 -2.87 -8.53 -11.58
C ALA A 250 -3.01 -8.06 -13.03
N VAL A 251 -2.12 -7.15 -13.43
CA VAL A 251 -2.01 -6.62 -14.80
C VAL A 251 -1.04 -7.50 -15.59
N CYS A 252 -1.54 -8.11 -16.65
CA CYS A 252 -0.77 -8.91 -17.60
C CYS A 252 -1.24 -8.58 -19.02
N GLY A 253 -0.33 -8.48 -19.99
CA GLY A 253 -0.70 -8.18 -21.38
C GLY A 253 -1.47 -6.87 -21.54
N ARG A 254 -1.22 -5.86 -20.69
CA ARG A 254 -1.87 -4.53 -20.72
C ARG A 254 -3.31 -4.50 -20.20
N THR A 255 -3.85 -5.64 -19.75
CA THR A 255 -5.20 -5.77 -19.20
C THR A 255 -5.16 -6.20 -17.74
N LEU A 256 -6.25 -6.03 -17.00
CA LEU A 256 -6.43 -6.64 -15.69
C LEU A 256 -6.86 -8.10 -15.89
N SER A 257 -5.89 -9.02 -15.87
CA SER A 257 -6.12 -10.42 -16.24
C SER A 257 -6.63 -11.26 -15.09
N PHE A 258 -6.30 -10.90 -13.84
CA PHE A 258 -6.71 -11.66 -12.66
C PHE A 258 -7.13 -10.71 -11.53
N GLU A 259 -8.25 -11.04 -10.89
CA GLU A 259 -8.78 -10.39 -9.68
C GLU A 259 -9.30 -11.45 -8.72
N GLY A 260 -8.99 -11.34 -7.43
CA GLY A 260 -9.51 -12.26 -6.41
C GLY A 260 -8.67 -12.30 -5.15
N ALA A 261 -8.95 -13.28 -4.29
CA ALA A 261 -8.16 -13.55 -3.09
C ALA A 261 -6.72 -13.98 -3.45
N PRO A 262 -5.73 -13.74 -2.58
CA PRO A 262 -4.34 -14.15 -2.84
C PRO A 262 -4.21 -15.63 -3.23
N SER A 263 -4.94 -16.52 -2.57
CA SER A 263 -4.90 -17.97 -2.85
C SER A 263 -5.50 -18.36 -4.21
N GLU A 264 -6.42 -17.54 -4.74
CA GLU A 264 -7.05 -17.79 -6.06
C GLU A 264 -6.19 -17.27 -7.21
N VAL A 265 -5.58 -16.08 -7.00
CA VAL A 265 -4.80 -15.40 -8.04
C VAL A 265 -3.35 -15.88 -8.09
N LEU A 266 -2.69 -16.07 -6.92
CA LEU A 266 -1.27 -16.36 -6.83
C LEU A 266 -0.98 -17.87 -6.92
N THR A 267 -1.39 -18.47 -8.03
CA THR A 267 -1.10 -19.88 -8.39
C THR A 267 0.18 -19.99 -9.22
N GLU A 268 0.82 -21.16 -9.24
CA GLU A 268 2.00 -21.40 -10.07
C GLU A 268 1.74 -21.07 -11.56
N LYS A 269 0.53 -21.37 -12.05
CA LYS A 269 0.11 -21.07 -13.43
C LYS A 269 0.03 -19.57 -13.68
N ASN A 270 -0.68 -18.82 -12.82
CA ASN A 270 -0.87 -17.38 -13.01
C ASN A 270 0.45 -16.61 -12.80
N ILE A 271 1.31 -17.06 -11.88
CA ILE A 271 2.65 -16.49 -11.70
C ILE A 271 3.50 -16.67 -12.96
N ALA A 272 3.40 -17.85 -13.61
CA ALA A 272 4.08 -18.08 -14.89
C ALA A 272 3.57 -17.13 -15.99
N GLU A 273 2.29 -16.83 -16.02
CA GLU A 273 1.69 -15.91 -16.99
C GLU A 273 2.06 -14.44 -16.69
N ILE A 274 1.94 -14.00 -15.43
CA ILE A 274 2.18 -12.60 -15.01
C ILE A 274 3.66 -12.24 -15.13
N TYR A 275 4.57 -13.12 -14.70
CA TYR A 275 5.99 -12.80 -14.52
C TYR A 275 6.94 -13.55 -15.45
N GLN A 276 6.45 -14.48 -16.27
CA GLN A 276 7.26 -15.36 -17.11
C GLN A 276 8.29 -16.16 -16.28
N VAL A 277 7.85 -16.66 -15.11
CA VAL A 277 8.68 -17.38 -14.14
C VAL A 277 7.99 -18.67 -13.73
N LYS A 278 8.70 -19.79 -13.84
CA LYS A 278 8.29 -21.05 -13.22
C LYS A 278 8.52 -20.96 -11.71
N SER A 279 7.50 -21.22 -10.94
CA SER A 279 7.54 -21.12 -9.47
C SER A 279 6.92 -22.34 -8.79
N ARG A 280 7.06 -22.43 -7.48
CA ARG A 280 6.34 -23.33 -6.59
C ARG A 280 5.62 -22.54 -5.53
N LEU A 281 4.37 -22.91 -5.26
CA LEU A 281 3.63 -22.46 -4.09
C LEU A 281 3.91 -23.44 -2.95
N LEU A 282 4.58 -22.97 -1.92
CA LEU A 282 4.81 -23.71 -0.67
C LEU A 282 3.74 -23.32 0.34
N CYS A 283 3.19 -24.34 1.01
CA CYS A 283 2.26 -24.15 2.13
C CYS A 283 2.81 -24.94 3.32
N GLU A 284 3.08 -24.27 4.42
CA GLU A 284 3.63 -24.87 5.64
C GLU A 284 2.85 -24.40 6.85
N ASN A 285 2.51 -25.31 7.76
CA ASN A 285 1.88 -24.98 9.02
C ASN A 285 2.96 -24.73 10.08
N ALA A 286 3.13 -23.47 10.46
CA ALA A 286 4.04 -23.08 11.54
C ALA A 286 3.27 -22.97 12.88
N PRO A 287 3.75 -23.60 13.96
CA PRO A 287 3.05 -23.67 15.25
C PRO A 287 2.68 -22.30 15.85
N GLU A 288 3.52 -21.28 15.61
CA GLU A 288 3.36 -19.95 16.21
C GLU A 288 2.57 -18.97 15.31
N THR A 289 2.56 -19.16 13.99
CA THR A 289 2.08 -18.17 13.02
C THR A 289 0.95 -18.69 12.11
N GLY A 290 0.55 -19.96 12.26
CA GLY A 290 -0.47 -20.59 11.42
C GLY A 290 0.07 -21.00 10.04
N GLU A 291 -0.80 -21.05 9.04
CA GLU A 291 -0.42 -21.42 7.68
C GLU A 291 0.41 -20.31 7.03
N ILE A 292 1.61 -20.66 6.58
CA ILE A 292 2.50 -19.80 5.80
C ILE A 292 2.42 -20.25 4.34
N ARG A 293 2.09 -19.31 3.44
CA ARG A 293 2.13 -19.50 2.00
C ARG A 293 3.24 -18.65 1.41
N GLN A 294 4.01 -19.26 0.49
CA GLN A 294 5.13 -18.57 -0.17
C GLN A 294 5.30 -19.04 -1.62
N ILE A 295 5.42 -18.09 -2.53
CA ILE A 295 5.85 -18.33 -3.90
C ILE A 295 7.38 -18.35 -3.95
N VAL A 296 7.94 -19.47 -4.40
CA VAL A 296 9.38 -19.65 -4.59
C VAL A 296 9.69 -19.70 -6.09
N PRO A 297 10.44 -18.74 -6.65
CA PRO A 297 10.83 -18.77 -8.04
C PRO A 297 11.85 -19.88 -8.29
N LEU A 298 11.74 -20.59 -9.42
CA LEU A 298 12.62 -21.69 -9.79
C LEU A 298 13.50 -21.34 -11.00
N LYS A 299 12.90 -20.79 -12.06
CA LYS A 299 13.61 -20.37 -13.29
C LYS A 299 12.72 -19.48 -14.13
N THR A 300 13.30 -18.70 -15.03
CA THR A 300 12.59 -17.96 -16.10
C THR A 300 12.03 -18.96 -17.15
N ILE A 301 10.96 -18.56 -17.83
CA ILE A 301 10.29 -19.32 -18.89
C ILE A 301 10.75 -18.77 -20.24
#